data_86ef1082e94b91440fc96237cc1aedea
#
_entry.id   86ef1082e94b91440fc96237cc1aedea
#
_cell.length_a   1.000
_cell.length_b   1.000
_cell.length_c   1.000
_cell.angle_alpha   90.00
_cell.angle_beta   90.00
_cell.angle_gamma   90.00
#
_symmetry.space_group_name_H-M   'P 1'
#
loop_
_entity.id
_entity.type
_entity.pdbx_description
1 polymer ?
#
loop_
_entity_poly.entity_id
_entity_poly.type
_entity_poly.pdbx_seq_one_letter_code
_entity_poly.pdbx_strand_id
1 'polypeptide(L)'
;MKNKALMLAPLIIFLVLCVFLLKGLFGNPKEIETGRIGHSMPEFNLPDLMQDGKRWTEKDLLGEVYLLNVWGTWCPTCLIELPYLTKLRGQGVKIIGLYYEQGYDSDFGDVFDINALRVEVSGMLAKTGDPYQFNILDLKRTLALDLGVSGAPEHFLVDKNGTIILHHTGDINERVWRAKFAPKLSELN
;
A
#
# COMPACT_ATOMS: atom_id res chain seq x y z
N MET A 1 31.42 47.88 -21.22
CA MET A 1 31.20 47.05 -20.03
C MET A 1 29.79 46.42 -19.97
N LYS A 2 28.78 46.93 -20.70
CA LYS A 2 27.38 46.42 -20.68
C LYS A 2 27.19 44.99 -21.26
N ASN A 3 28.03 44.54 -22.19
CA ASN A 3 27.82 43.27 -22.89
C ASN A 3 28.25 42.02 -22.11
N LYS A 4 29.16 42.14 -21.11
CA LYS A 4 29.63 41.00 -20.29
C LYS A 4 28.56 40.52 -19.31
N ALA A 5 27.76 41.42 -18.76
CA ALA A 5 26.63 41.07 -17.87
C ALA A 5 25.53 40.29 -18.66
N LEU A 6 25.28 40.67 -19.90
CA LEU A 6 24.30 40.02 -20.76
C LEU A 6 24.74 38.61 -21.19
N MET A 7 26.05 38.39 -21.34
CA MET A 7 26.58 37.04 -21.65
C MET A 7 26.56 36.10 -20.42
N LEU A 8 26.55 36.61 -19.21
CA LEU A 8 26.47 35.85 -17.97
C LEU A 8 25.01 35.54 -17.55
N ALA A 9 24.05 36.28 -18.10
CA ALA A 9 22.63 36.09 -17.75
C ALA A 9 22.12 34.64 -17.94
N PRO A 10 22.38 33.95 -19.08
CA PRO A 10 21.93 32.57 -19.26
C PRO A 10 22.55 31.59 -18.24
N LEU A 11 23.82 31.82 -17.87
CA LEU A 11 24.50 30.99 -16.86
C LEU A 11 23.86 31.18 -15.46
N ILE A 12 23.55 32.41 -15.10
CA ILE A 12 22.90 32.71 -13.82
C ILE A 12 21.48 32.08 -13.78
N ILE A 13 20.71 32.22 -14.86
CA ILE A 13 19.37 31.60 -14.96
C ILE A 13 19.50 30.09 -14.81
N PHE A 14 20.45 29.45 -15.49
CA PHE A 14 20.67 28.01 -15.39
C PHE A 14 21.01 27.58 -13.95
N LEU A 15 21.92 28.30 -13.26
CA LEU A 15 22.27 27.98 -11.88
C LEU A 15 21.08 28.15 -10.92
N VAL A 16 20.27 29.20 -11.10
CA VAL A 16 19.06 29.41 -10.29
C VAL A 16 18.05 28.27 -10.53
N LEU A 17 17.89 27.84 -11.78
CA LEU A 17 17.03 26.71 -12.14
C LEU A 17 17.53 25.41 -11.51
N CYS A 18 18.84 25.15 -11.56
CA CYS A 18 19.45 23.98 -10.91
C CYS A 18 19.22 23.98 -9.40
N VAL A 19 19.41 25.09 -8.72
CA VAL A 19 19.17 25.21 -7.27
C VAL A 19 17.69 24.99 -6.95
N PHE A 20 16.78 25.52 -7.76
CA PHE A 20 15.34 25.32 -7.59
C PHE A 20 14.94 23.87 -7.76
N LEU A 21 15.44 23.20 -8.81
CA LEU A 21 15.18 21.79 -9.06
C LEU A 21 15.78 20.89 -7.97
N LEU A 22 16.99 21.18 -7.50
CA LEU A 22 17.61 20.46 -6.39
C LEU A 22 16.78 20.60 -5.11
N LYS A 23 16.33 21.82 -4.76
CA LYS A 23 15.44 22.01 -3.61
C LYS A 23 14.12 21.25 -3.75
N GLY A 24 13.56 21.20 -4.96
CA GLY A 24 12.35 20.41 -5.22
C GLY A 24 12.58 18.90 -5.09
N LEU A 25 13.74 18.42 -5.56
CA LEU A 25 14.09 16.99 -5.52
C LEU A 25 14.38 16.49 -4.08
N PHE A 26 14.97 17.35 -3.24
CA PHE A 26 15.27 17.04 -1.83
C PHE A 26 14.18 17.50 -0.85
N GLY A 27 13.12 18.15 -1.36
CA GLY A 27 11.92 18.39 -0.58
C GLY A 27 11.22 17.07 -0.27
N ASN A 28 10.80 16.86 0.98
CA ASN A 28 9.92 15.74 1.30
C ASN A 28 8.60 15.90 0.49
N PRO A 29 8.29 15.02 -0.48
CA PRO A 29 6.97 15.03 -1.06
C PRO A 29 5.98 14.85 0.09
N LYS A 30 5.00 15.74 0.25
CA LYS A 30 3.87 15.47 1.13
C LYS A 30 3.29 14.14 0.66
N GLU A 31 3.29 13.14 1.54
CA GLU A 31 2.55 11.91 1.29
C GLU A 31 1.12 12.33 0.93
N ILE A 32 0.63 11.82 -0.18
CA ILE A 32 -0.76 12.02 -0.58
C ILE A 32 -1.55 11.12 0.38
N GLU A 33 -1.96 11.68 1.52
CA GLU A 33 -2.91 11.02 2.39
C GLU A 33 -4.23 10.94 1.62
N THR A 34 -4.78 9.74 1.50
CA THR A 34 -6.13 9.61 0.94
C THR A 34 -7.10 10.36 1.86
N GLY A 35 -8.10 11.01 1.27
CA GLY A 35 -9.18 11.64 2.03
C GLY A 35 -10.03 10.64 2.85
N ARG A 36 -9.52 9.42 3.07
CA ARG A 36 -10.20 8.33 3.78
C ARG A 36 -9.86 8.24 5.26
N ILE A 37 -8.83 8.92 5.73
CA ILE A 37 -8.52 8.96 7.18
C ILE A 37 -9.71 9.57 7.93
N GLY A 38 -10.16 8.89 8.99
CA GLY A 38 -11.32 9.25 9.77
C GLY A 38 -12.66 8.75 9.19
N HIS A 39 -12.66 8.12 8.03
CA HIS A 39 -13.84 7.50 7.44
C HIS A 39 -13.87 5.99 7.68
N SER A 40 -15.05 5.41 7.64
CA SER A 40 -15.23 3.97 7.74
C SER A 40 -14.67 3.26 6.50
N MET A 41 -14.22 2.02 6.69
CA MET A 41 -13.90 1.10 5.61
C MET A 41 -15.08 1.03 4.63
N PRO A 42 -14.85 1.15 3.32
CA PRO A 42 -15.92 0.97 2.33
C PRO A 42 -16.57 -0.41 2.45
N GLU A 43 -17.85 -0.49 2.10
CA GLU A 43 -18.55 -1.77 2.02
C GLU A 43 -17.96 -2.62 0.87
N PHE A 44 -17.72 -3.88 1.13
CA PHE A 44 -17.27 -4.83 0.13
C PHE A 44 -17.81 -6.23 0.38
N ASN A 45 -17.78 -7.06 -0.64
CA ASN A 45 -18.03 -8.50 -0.53
C ASN A 45 -17.13 -9.20 -1.57
N LEU A 46 -15.91 -9.54 -1.12
CA LEU A 46 -14.86 -10.04 -1.99
C LEU A 46 -14.43 -11.47 -1.59
N PRO A 47 -14.00 -12.30 -2.56
CA PRO A 47 -13.54 -13.67 -2.28
C PRO A 47 -12.21 -13.67 -1.51
N ASP A 48 -12.01 -14.73 -0.73
CA ASP A 48 -10.69 -15.08 -0.22
C ASP A 48 -9.80 -15.59 -1.35
N LEU A 49 -8.57 -15.11 -1.42
CA LEU A 49 -7.63 -15.53 -2.46
C LEU A 49 -7.27 -17.01 -2.35
N MET A 50 -7.10 -17.51 -1.11
CA MET A 50 -6.55 -18.83 -0.84
C MET A 50 -7.61 -19.91 -0.56
N GLN A 51 -8.84 -19.51 -0.19
CA GLN A 51 -9.92 -20.40 0.23
C GLN A 51 -11.12 -20.33 -0.72
N ASP A 52 -11.43 -21.43 -1.40
CA ASP A 52 -12.60 -21.49 -2.26
C ASP A 52 -13.91 -21.30 -1.47
N GLY A 53 -14.85 -20.57 -2.08
CA GLY A 53 -16.17 -20.34 -1.51
C GLY A 53 -16.19 -19.39 -0.31
N LYS A 54 -15.04 -19.05 0.28
CA LYS A 54 -14.96 -18.08 1.36
C LYS A 54 -15.01 -16.68 0.78
N ARG A 55 -15.78 -15.80 1.43
CA ARG A 55 -15.86 -14.36 1.13
C ARG A 55 -15.72 -13.56 2.40
N TRP A 56 -15.26 -12.35 2.24
CA TRP A 56 -15.05 -11.38 3.32
C TRP A 56 -15.84 -10.12 3.05
N THR A 57 -16.34 -9.52 4.11
CA THR A 57 -17.02 -8.22 4.10
C THR A 57 -16.33 -7.29 5.11
N GLU A 58 -16.61 -6.01 5.04
CA GLU A 58 -16.13 -5.04 6.05
C GLU A 58 -16.58 -5.41 7.47
N LYS A 59 -17.76 -6.05 7.61
CA LYS A 59 -18.31 -6.47 8.91
C LYS A 59 -17.55 -7.60 9.57
N ASP A 60 -16.95 -8.48 8.76
CA ASP A 60 -16.12 -9.58 9.25
C ASP A 60 -14.80 -9.09 9.86
N LEU A 61 -14.43 -7.83 9.60
CA LEU A 61 -13.20 -7.20 10.07
C LEU A 61 -13.38 -6.35 11.34
N LEU A 62 -14.62 -6.19 11.80
CA LEU A 62 -14.92 -5.40 13.01
C LEU A 62 -14.46 -6.11 14.29
N GLY A 63 -14.24 -5.33 15.34
CA GLY A 63 -13.92 -5.82 16.68
C GLY A 63 -12.44 -5.91 17.00
N GLU A 64 -11.56 -5.84 16.02
CA GLU A 64 -10.11 -5.87 16.21
C GLU A 64 -9.42 -4.79 15.37
N VAL A 65 -8.28 -4.31 15.88
CA VAL A 65 -7.41 -3.42 15.11
C VAL A 65 -6.61 -4.26 14.10
N TYR A 66 -6.54 -3.81 12.86
CA TYR A 66 -5.79 -4.51 11.82
C TYR A 66 -5.06 -3.56 10.87
N LEU A 67 -4.02 -4.08 10.26
CA LEU A 67 -3.30 -3.46 9.15
C LEU A 67 -3.78 -4.11 7.85
N LEU A 68 -4.42 -3.33 6.96
CA LEU A 68 -4.69 -3.75 5.60
C LEU A 68 -3.49 -3.39 4.74
N ASN A 69 -2.87 -4.38 4.11
CA ASN A 69 -1.77 -4.21 3.19
C ASN A 69 -2.23 -4.48 1.76
N VAL A 70 -2.15 -3.47 0.91
CA VAL A 70 -2.45 -3.57 -0.52
C VAL A 70 -1.21 -4.05 -1.26
N TRP A 71 -1.29 -5.17 -1.97
CA TRP A 71 -0.13 -5.82 -2.55
C TRP A 71 -0.45 -6.66 -3.79
N GLY A 72 0.60 -7.15 -4.46
CA GLY A 72 0.48 -8.10 -5.57
C GLY A 72 1.83 -8.77 -5.86
N THR A 73 1.81 -9.93 -6.52
CA THR A 73 3.02 -10.65 -6.93
C THR A 73 3.86 -9.88 -7.96
N TRP A 74 3.20 -9.04 -8.74
CA TRP A 74 3.79 -8.12 -9.72
C TRP A 74 4.54 -6.93 -9.09
N CYS A 75 4.47 -6.74 -7.76
CA CYS A 75 5.01 -5.57 -7.07
C CYS A 75 6.33 -5.90 -6.36
N PRO A 76 7.51 -5.55 -6.92
CA PRO A 76 8.81 -5.88 -6.31
C PRO A 76 8.99 -5.28 -4.92
N THR A 77 8.52 -4.04 -4.69
CA THR A 77 8.61 -3.37 -3.40
C THR A 77 7.78 -4.07 -2.34
N CYS A 78 6.61 -4.63 -2.72
CA CYS A 78 5.78 -5.43 -1.81
C CYS A 78 6.55 -6.66 -1.30
N LEU A 79 7.35 -7.30 -2.16
CA LEU A 79 8.13 -8.48 -1.78
C LEU A 79 9.25 -8.16 -0.78
N ILE A 80 9.83 -6.98 -0.88
CA ILE A 80 10.91 -6.52 0.01
C ILE A 80 10.40 -6.34 1.44
N GLU A 81 9.16 -5.93 1.63
CA GLU A 81 8.58 -5.69 2.96
C GLU A 81 8.03 -6.94 3.65
N LEU A 82 7.68 -8.02 2.90
CA LEU A 82 7.05 -9.23 3.45
C LEU A 82 7.79 -9.83 4.66
N PRO A 83 9.13 -9.94 4.68
CA PRO A 83 9.84 -10.45 5.85
C PRO A 83 9.63 -9.58 7.10
N TYR A 84 9.58 -8.26 6.93
CA TYR A 84 9.35 -7.35 8.04
C TYR A 84 7.90 -7.42 8.54
N LEU A 85 6.93 -7.46 7.64
CA LEU A 85 5.52 -7.65 7.98
C LEU A 85 5.30 -9.00 8.68
N THR A 86 5.98 -10.07 8.24
CA THR A 86 5.94 -11.38 8.90
C THR A 86 6.46 -11.31 10.34
N LYS A 87 7.54 -10.53 10.59
CA LYS A 87 8.02 -10.25 11.93
C LYS A 87 6.96 -9.52 12.78
N LEU A 88 6.27 -8.53 12.22
CA LEU A 88 5.21 -7.79 12.91
C LEU A 88 4.03 -8.70 13.25
N ARG A 89 3.62 -9.59 12.34
CA ARG A 89 2.61 -10.62 12.62
C ARG A 89 3.03 -11.50 13.81
N GLY A 90 4.29 -11.93 13.85
CA GLY A 90 4.84 -12.69 14.97
C GLY A 90 4.85 -11.92 16.31
N GLN A 91 4.74 -10.61 16.28
CA GLN A 91 4.58 -9.72 17.43
C GLN A 91 3.11 -9.44 17.80
N GLY A 92 2.15 -10.09 17.13
CA GLY A 92 0.73 -9.96 17.40
C GLY A 92 0.00 -8.91 16.56
N VAL A 93 0.65 -8.30 15.57
CA VAL A 93 -0.04 -7.40 14.64
C VAL A 93 -0.91 -8.21 13.68
N LYS A 94 -2.22 -7.94 13.67
CA LYS A 94 -3.14 -8.53 12.69
C LYS A 94 -2.93 -7.86 11.35
N ILE A 95 -2.54 -8.63 10.33
CA ILE A 95 -2.30 -8.13 8.97
C ILE A 95 -3.20 -8.88 8.00
N ILE A 96 -3.92 -8.13 7.18
CA ILE A 96 -4.83 -8.64 6.13
C ILE A 96 -4.28 -8.16 4.79
N GLY A 97 -4.13 -9.08 3.84
CA GLY A 97 -3.73 -8.74 2.47
C GLY A 97 -4.95 -8.33 1.66
N LEU A 98 -4.84 -7.23 0.93
CA LEU A 98 -5.73 -6.88 -0.17
C LEU A 98 -4.94 -7.06 -1.46
N TYR A 99 -5.15 -8.19 -2.12
CA TYR A 99 -4.49 -8.53 -3.36
C TYR A 99 -5.30 -8.01 -4.55
N TYR A 100 -4.66 -7.30 -5.46
CA TYR A 100 -5.23 -7.00 -6.76
C TYR A 100 -4.26 -7.34 -7.89
N GLU A 101 -4.80 -7.64 -9.07
CA GLU A 101 -4.01 -7.95 -10.25
C GLU A 101 -3.82 -6.71 -11.11
N GLN A 102 -2.60 -6.54 -11.63
CA GLN A 102 -2.30 -5.47 -12.56
C GLN A 102 -2.41 -5.97 -14.00
N GLY A 103 -3.15 -5.22 -14.83
CA GLY A 103 -3.29 -5.55 -16.26
C GLY A 103 -4.39 -6.56 -16.57
N TYR A 104 -5.11 -7.11 -15.58
CA TYR A 104 -6.27 -7.94 -15.84
C TYR A 104 -7.50 -7.08 -16.17
N ASP A 105 -8.13 -7.36 -17.30
CA ASP A 105 -9.38 -6.72 -17.71
C ASP A 105 -10.29 -7.74 -18.40
N SER A 106 -11.35 -8.14 -17.70
CA SER A 106 -12.36 -9.07 -18.23
C SER A 106 -13.09 -8.53 -19.44
N ASP A 107 -13.17 -7.23 -19.61
CA ASP A 107 -13.90 -6.59 -20.72
C ASP A 107 -13.10 -6.67 -22.03
N PHE A 108 -11.78 -6.91 -21.93
CA PHE A 108 -10.91 -7.21 -23.08
C PHE A 108 -10.71 -8.71 -23.32
N GLY A 109 -11.43 -9.58 -22.57
CA GLY A 109 -11.43 -11.02 -22.79
C GLY A 109 -10.28 -11.76 -22.07
N ASP A 110 -9.63 -11.13 -21.10
CA ASP A 110 -8.61 -11.80 -20.29
C ASP A 110 -9.21 -12.96 -19.51
N VAL A 111 -8.51 -14.09 -19.50
CA VAL A 111 -8.87 -15.28 -18.73
C VAL A 111 -8.06 -15.28 -17.43
N PHE A 112 -8.76 -15.23 -16.30
CA PHE A 112 -8.13 -15.28 -15.00
C PHE A 112 -8.09 -16.71 -14.45
N ASP A 113 -6.89 -17.22 -14.21
CA ASP A 113 -6.68 -18.53 -13.56
C ASP A 113 -6.34 -18.34 -12.08
N ILE A 114 -7.35 -18.49 -11.23
CA ILE A 114 -7.21 -18.40 -9.77
C ILE A 114 -6.27 -19.48 -9.22
N ASN A 115 -6.21 -20.67 -9.81
CA ASN A 115 -5.37 -21.74 -9.31
C ASN A 115 -3.89 -21.47 -9.62
N ALA A 116 -3.60 -20.95 -10.80
CA ALA A 116 -2.25 -20.51 -11.15
C ALA A 116 -1.78 -19.41 -10.20
N LEU A 117 -2.63 -18.40 -9.93
CA LEU A 117 -2.33 -17.35 -8.97
C LEU A 117 -2.07 -17.88 -7.55
N ARG A 118 -2.88 -18.81 -7.08
CA ARG A 118 -2.69 -19.43 -5.74
C ARG A 118 -1.36 -20.15 -5.62
N VAL A 119 -0.95 -20.85 -6.65
CA VAL A 119 0.35 -21.54 -6.70
C VAL A 119 1.48 -20.50 -6.64
N GLU A 120 1.38 -19.43 -7.42
CA GLU A 120 2.36 -18.35 -7.44
C GLU A 120 2.48 -17.67 -6.08
N VAL A 121 1.34 -17.23 -5.51
CA VAL A 121 1.29 -16.58 -4.19
C VAL A 121 1.82 -17.49 -3.10
N SER A 122 1.39 -18.76 -3.05
CA SER A 122 1.88 -19.72 -2.06
C SER A 122 3.38 -19.93 -2.15
N GLY A 123 3.89 -20.10 -3.38
CA GLY A 123 5.33 -20.28 -3.61
C GLY A 123 6.16 -19.06 -3.23
N MET A 124 5.61 -17.87 -3.41
CA MET A 124 6.23 -16.61 -3.02
C MET A 124 6.25 -16.43 -1.50
N LEU A 125 5.09 -16.55 -0.85
CA LEU A 125 4.97 -16.40 0.61
C LEU A 125 5.78 -17.45 1.37
N ALA A 126 5.92 -18.66 0.84
CA ALA A 126 6.79 -19.68 1.42
C ALA A 126 8.28 -19.28 1.42
N LYS A 127 8.71 -18.47 0.46
CA LYS A 127 10.11 -18.02 0.34
C LYS A 127 10.41 -16.73 1.12
N THR A 128 9.45 -15.80 1.14
CA THR A 128 9.63 -14.46 1.70
C THR A 128 9.05 -14.29 3.09
N GLY A 129 8.24 -15.23 3.55
CA GLY A 129 7.42 -15.15 4.75
C GLY A 129 5.97 -14.77 4.41
N ASP A 130 5.04 -15.26 5.24
CA ASP A 130 3.61 -14.98 5.12
C ASP A 130 3.14 -14.09 6.28
N PRO A 131 2.93 -12.80 6.06
CA PRO A 131 2.44 -11.89 7.09
C PRO A 131 0.93 -11.94 7.27
N TYR A 132 0.20 -12.54 6.34
CA TYR A 132 -1.25 -12.38 6.26
C TYR A 132 -2.01 -13.39 7.12
N GLN A 133 -3.03 -12.92 7.80
CA GLN A 133 -4.02 -13.80 8.41
C GLN A 133 -4.89 -14.46 7.33
N PHE A 134 -5.23 -13.69 6.31
CA PHE A 134 -5.86 -14.10 5.07
C PHE A 134 -5.65 -13.01 4.00
N ASN A 135 -5.97 -13.36 2.75
CA ASN A 135 -5.88 -12.44 1.63
C ASN A 135 -7.23 -12.28 0.95
N ILE A 136 -7.68 -11.04 0.81
CA ILE A 136 -8.87 -10.66 0.05
C ILE A 136 -8.45 -10.45 -1.40
N LEU A 137 -9.15 -11.05 -2.36
CA LEU A 137 -8.91 -10.89 -3.78
C LEU A 137 -9.82 -9.80 -4.36
N ASP A 138 -9.24 -8.67 -4.73
CA ASP A 138 -9.93 -7.56 -5.39
C ASP A 138 -9.57 -7.49 -6.88
N LEU A 139 -9.96 -8.52 -7.63
CA LEU A 139 -9.58 -8.68 -9.04
C LEU A 139 -9.99 -7.48 -9.91
N LYS A 140 -11.13 -6.85 -9.61
CA LYS A 140 -11.65 -5.67 -10.33
C LYS A 140 -11.16 -4.34 -9.74
N ARG A 141 -10.36 -4.39 -8.71
CA ARG A 141 -9.82 -3.20 -8.00
C ARG A 141 -10.90 -2.28 -7.42
N THR A 142 -12.10 -2.81 -7.14
CA THR A 142 -13.23 -2.01 -6.65
C THR A 142 -12.96 -1.45 -5.27
N LEU A 143 -12.54 -2.29 -4.32
CA LEU A 143 -12.19 -1.84 -2.97
C LEU A 143 -10.93 -0.97 -2.97
N ALA A 144 -9.91 -1.32 -3.75
CA ALA A 144 -8.71 -0.52 -3.89
C ALA A 144 -9.02 0.91 -4.39
N LEU A 145 -9.90 1.04 -5.40
CA LEU A 145 -10.35 2.34 -5.90
C LEU A 145 -11.17 3.12 -4.87
N ASP A 146 -12.08 2.46 -4.17
CA ASP A 146 -12.88 3.08 -3.11
C ASP A 146 -12.02 3.55 -1.93
N LEU A 147 -10.92 2.88 -1.64
CA LEU A 147 -9.92 3.32 -0.67
C LEU A 147 -9.03 4.46 -1.19
N GLY A 148 -9.07 4.75 -2.49
CA GLY A 148 -8.21 5.74 -3.13
C GLY A 148 -6.77 5.25 -3.29
N VAL A 149 -6.58 3.94 -3.44
CA VAL A 149 -5.26 3.33 -3.69
C VAL A 149 -4.71 3.83 -5.02
N SER A 150 -3.49 4.32 -5.00
CA SER A 150 -2.75 4.83 -6.16
C SER A 150 -1.75 3.82 -6.73
N GLY A 151 -1.36 2.83 -5.93
CA GLY A 151 -0.41 1.80 -6.29
C GLY A 151 -0.22 0.74 -5.21
N ALA A 152 0.91 0.03 -5.26
CA ALA A 152 1.31 -0.92 -4.23
C ALA A 152 2.82 -0.79 -3.93
N PRO A 153 3.25 -0.98 -2.67
CA PRO A 153 2.39 -1.26 -1.52
C PRO A 153 1.75 0.00 -0.93
N GLU A 154 0.53 -0.16 -0.43
CA GLU A 154 -0.15 0.83 0.41
C GLU A 154 -0.75 0.16 1.64
N HIS A 155 -0.82 0.91 2.75
CA HIS A 155 -1.20 0.37 4.05
C HIS A 155 -2.24 1.23 4.74
N PHE A 156 -3.26 0.60 5.30
CA PHE A 156 -4.29 1.25 6.08
C PHE A 156 -4.34 0.63 7.48
N LEU A 157 -4.13 1.43 8.52
CA LEU A 157 -4.40 1.01 9.89
C LEU A 157 -5.85 1.30 10.21
N VAL A 158 -6.60 0.28 10.61
CA VAL A 158 -8.04 0.35 10.84
C VAL A 158 -8.33 -0.03 12.28
N ASP A 159 -9.20 0.74 12.95
CA ASP A 159 -9.60 0.50 14.33
C ASP A 159 -10.69 -0.59 14.47
N LYS A 160 -11.06 -0.89 15.70
CA LYS A 160 -12.10 -1.90 16.06
C LYS A 160 -13.49 -1.59 15.48
N ASN A 161 -13.75 -0.32 15.17
CA ASN A 161 -15.03 0.13 14.60
C ASN A 161 -15.01 0.16 13.07
N GLY A 162 -13.89 -0.23 12.44
CA GLY A 162 -13.71 -0.16 11.01
C GLY A 162 -13.31 1.22 10.49
N THR A 163 -12.88 2.14 11.36
CA THR A 163 -12.43 3.49 10.96
C THR A 163 -10.97 3.45 10.53
N ILE A 164 -10.66 4.06 9.41
CA ILE A 164 -9.28 4.21 8.90
C ILE A 164 -8.57 5.29 9.72
N ILE A 165 -7.53 4.90 10.47
CA ILE A 165 -6.79 5.79 11.38
C ILE A 165 -5.51 6.33 10.74
N LEU A 166 -4.90 5.54 9.86
CA LEU A 166 -3.67 5.90 9.17
C LEU A 166 -3.66 5.30 7.77
N HIS A 167 -3.14 6.05 6.82
CA HIS A 167 -2.78 5.59 5.47
C HIS A 167 -1.31 5.86 5.22
N HIS A 168 -0.63 4.92 4.57
CA HIS A 168 0.77 5.06 4.18
C HIS A 168 0.99 4.45 2.81
N THR A 169 1.60 5.23 1.92
CA THR A 169 2.06 4.80 0.60
C THR A 169 3.54 4.45 0.64
N GLY A 170 3.92 3.31 0.11
CA GLY A 170 5.27 2.76 0.12
C GLY A 170 5.46 1.67 1.17
N ASP A 171 6.66 1.06 1.20
CA ASP A 171 6.97 -0.08 2.06
C ASP A 171 6.99 0.26 3.56
N ILE A 172 6.56 -0.69 4.38
CA ILE A 172 6.75 -0.63 5.82
C ILE A 172 8.08 -1.32 6.18
N ASN A 173 9.03 -0.50 6.64
CA ASN A 173 10.27 -0.94 7.29
C ASN A 173 10.28 -0.51 8.76
N GLU A 174 11.32 -0.90 9.51
CA GLU A 174 11.39 -0.61 10.94
C GLU A 174 11.29 0.90 11.26
N ARG A 175 11.87 1.75 10.41
CA ARG A 175 11.82 3.21 10.59
C ARG A 175 10.40 3.74 10.42
N VAL A 176 9.71 3.32 9.35
CA VAL A 176 8.33 3.73 9.06
C VAL A 176 7.39 3.21 10.15
N TRP A 177 7.54 1.95 10.54
CA TRP A 177 6.74 1.33 11.59
C TRP A 177 6.83 2.11 12.91
N ARG A 178 8.06 2.34 13.40
CA ARG A 178 8.29 3.04 14.67
C ARG A 178 7.83 4.50 14.64
N ALA A 179 7.97 5.17 13.49
CA ALA A 179 7.62 6.57 13.38
C ALA A 179 6.11 6.83 13.23
N LYS A 180 5.39 5.93 12.55
CA LYS A 180 4.00 6.18 12.14
C LYS A 180 3.00 5.21 12.78
N PHE A 181 3.23 3.90 12.65
CA PHE A 181 2.25 2.87 13.00
C PHE A 181 2.27 2.49 14.49
N ALA A 182 3.45 2.26 15.06
CA ALA A 182 3.55 1.80 16.45
C ALA A 182 2.92 2.77 17.46
N PRO A 183 3.10 4.11 17.36
CA PRO A 183 2.42 5.04 18.24
C PRO A 183 0.90 4.98 18.11
N LYS A 184 0.40 4.92 16.87
CA LYS A 184 -1.05 4.84 16.61
C LYS A 184 -1.66 3.52 17.10
N LEU A 185 -0.97 2.42 16.87
CA LEU A 185 -1.41 1.11 17.36
C LEU A 185 -1.49 1.08 18.90
N SER A 186 -0.55 1.72 19.59
CA SER A 186 -0.56 1.80 21.05
C SER A 186 -1.70 2.66 21.62
N GLU A 187 -2.21 3.62 20.85
CA GLU A 187 -3.38 4.44 21.20
C GLU A 187 -4.70 3.66 21.06
N LEU A 188 -4.73 2.60 20.23
CA LEU A 188 -5.94 1.83 19.91
C LEU A 188 -6.13 0.57 20.77
N ASN A 189 -5.10 0.12 21.48
CA ASN A 189 -5.10 -1.04 22.38
C ASN A 189 -5.38 -0.62 23.82
#